data_e883c282afd871bbe7e52c0d8f3824b1
#
_entry.id   e883c282afd871bbe7e52c0d8f3824b1
#
_cell.length_a   1.000
_cell.length_b   1.000
_cell.length_c   1.000
_cell.angle_alpha   90.00
_cell.angle_beta   90.00
_cell.angle_gamma   90.00
#
_symmetry.space_group_name_H-M   'P 1'
#
loop_
_entity.id
_entity.type
_entity.pdbx_description
1 polymer ?
#
loop_
_entity_poly.entity_id
_entity_poly.type
_entity_poly.pdbx_seq_one_letter_code
_entity_poly.pdbx_strand_id
1 'polypeptide(L)'
;WGIPAGFDSAGFLAAAKANYVKLQQAWDSGDLAELSEFTSNDMFITLTHELRARGGKSNTEVVTIDADLLGIESTADEHIASVKFDGTLKVDGEIERVSEVWNLAKPVRGGGWVLAGIQQLD
;
A
#
# COMPACT_ATOMS: atom_id res chain seq x y z
N TRP A 1 5.31 -17.75 9.25
CA TRP A 1 4.11 -17.00 8.97
C TRP A 1 3.15 -17.76 8.08
N GLY A 2 1.90 -17.60 8.26
CA GLY A 2 0.88 -18.22 7.44
C GLY A 2 -0.37 -17.33 7.38
N ILE A 3 -1.40 -17.87 6.75
CA ILE A 3 -2.69 -17.18 6.67
C ILE A 3 -3.62 -17.86 7.66
N PRO A 4 -4.25 -17.13 8.59
CA PRO A 4 -5.18 -17.72 9.55
C PRO A 4 -6.32 -18.45 8.85
N ALA A 5 -6.74 -19.58 9.42
CA ALA A 5 -7.89 -20.32 8.91
C ALA A 5 -9.15 -19.44 8.96
N GLY A 6 -9.96 -19.50 7.92
CA GLY A 6 -11.18 -18.71 7.83
C GLY A 6 -10.99 -17.26 7.44
N PHE A 7 -9.76 -16.82 7.19
CA PHE A 7 -9.51 -15.46 6.72
C PHE A 7 -9.97 -15.30 5.27
N ASP A 8 -10.72 -14.24 5.01
CA ASP A 8 -11.18 -13.92 3.65
C ASP A 8 -10.07 -13.27 2.83
N SER A 9 -9.17 -14.08 2.29
CA SER A 9 -8.04 -13.59 1.50
C SER A 9 -8.49 -12.89 0.22
N ALA A 10 -9.51 -13.41 -0.44
CA ALA A 10 -10.00 -12.82 -1.69
C ALA A 10 -10.56 -11.42 -1.48
N GLY A 11 -11.38 -11.24 -0.45
CA GLY A 11 -11.93 -9.92 -0.10
C GLY A 11 -10.84 -8.96 0.36
N PHE A 12 -9.89 -9.46 1.15
CA PHE A 12 -8.76 -8.65 1.60
C PHE A 12 -7.91 -8.15 0.43
N LEU A 13 -7.58 -9.03 -0.52
CA LEU A 13 -6.75 -8.66 -1.67
C LEU A 13 -7.49 -7.73 -2.63
N ALA A 14 -8.79 -7.88 -2.80
CA ALA A 14 -9.58 -6.96 -3.59
C ALA A 14 -9.55 -5.55 -2.98
N ALA A 15 -9.70 -5.44 -1.67
CA ALA A 15 -9.58 -4.17 -0.96
C ALA A 15 -8.16 -3.60 -1.05
N ALA A 16 -7.14 -4.45 -0.95
CA ALA A 16 -5.75 -4.03 -1.05
C ALA A 16 -5.44 -3.43 -2.43
N LYS A 17 -5.93 -4.04 -3.50
CA LYS A 17 -5.77 -3.50 -4.87
C LYS A 17 -6.47 -2.15 -5.01
N ALA A 18 -7.69 -2.02 -4.50
CA ALA A 18 -8.43 -0.76 -4.54
C ALA A 18 -7.68 0.34 -3.78
N ASN A 19 -7.12 0.01 -2.63
CA ASN A 19 -6.33 0.95 -1.84
C ASN A 19 -5.00 1.31 -2.53
N TYR A 20 -4.40 0.37 -3.24
CA TYR A 20 -3.22 0.64 -4.05
C TYR A 20 -3.49 1.76 -5.06
N VAL A 21 -4.60 1.65 -5.79
CA VAL A 21 -4.99 2.66 -6.78
C VAL A 21 -5.27 4.01 -6.11
N LYS A 22 -6.01 4.01 -5.01
CA LYS A 22 -6.31 5.25 -4.27
C LYS A 22 -5.06 5.93 -3.75
N LEU A 23 -4.11 5.15 -3.27
CA LEU A 23 -2.85 5.70 -2.76
C LEU A 23 -2.04 6.35 -3.88
N GLN A 24 -2.02 5.74 -5.07
CA GLN A 24 -1.36 6.35 -6.22
C GLN A 24 -2.01 7.69 -6.60
N GLN A 25 -3.33 7.78 -6.57
CA GLN A 25 -4.05 9.01 -6.86
C GLN A 25 -3.74 10.10 -5.82
N ALA A 26 -3.74 9.75 -4.54
CA ALA A 26 -3.41 10.68 -3.47
C ALA A 26 -1.94 11.14 -3.56
N TRP A 27 -1.05 10.24 -3.89
CA TRP A 27 0.36 10.54 -4.14
C TRP A 27 0.51 11.52 -5.30
N ASP A 28 -0.16 11.24 -6.42
CA ASP A 28 -0.06 12.07 -7.62
C ASP A 28 -0.52 13.51 -7.37
N SER A 29 -1.62 13.68 -6.67
CA SER A 29 -2.19 15.00 -6.37
C SER A 29 -1.56 15.69 -5.16
N GLY A 30 -0.78 14.95 -4.37
CA GLY A 30 -0.22 15.47 -3.13
C GLY A 30 -1.27 15.68 -2.04
N ASP A 31 -2.31 14.87 -2.02
CA ASP A 31 -3.39 14.96 -1.04
C ASP A 31 -2.94 14.37 0.30
N LEU A 32 -2.39 15.22 1.16
CA LEU A 32 -1.85 14.81 2.45
C LEU A 32 -2.92 14.27 3.40
N ALA A 33 -4.13 14.80 3.34
CA ALA A 33 -5.22 14.31 4.19
C ALA A 33 -5.58 12.86 3.83
N GLU A 34 -5.70 12.57 2.56
CA GLU A 34 -5.96 11.21 2.06
C GLU A 34 -4.81 10.27 2.41
N LEU A 35 -3.56 10.68 2.17
CA LEU A 35 -2.39 9.87 2.51
C LEU A 35 -2.34 9.54 4.00
N SER A 36 -2.69 10.49 4.86
CA SER A 36 -2.67 10.26 6.31
C SER A 36 -3.69 9.22 6.76
N GLU A 37 -4.79 9.08 6.04
CA GLU A 37 -5.83 8.08 6.36
C GLU A 37 -5.41 6.66 6.04
N PHE A 38 -4.54 6.47 5.05
CA PHE A 38 -4.12 5.15 4.58
C PHE A 38 -2.76 4.70 5.09
N THR A 39 -2.06 5.51 5.87
CA THR A 39 -0.68 5.23 6.26
C THR A 39 -0.49 5.31 7.76
N SER A 40 0.52 4.58 8.27
CA SER A 40 1.00 4.77 9.63
C SER A 40 1.66 6.15 9.75
N ASN A 41 1.86 6.63 10.97
CA ASN A 41 2.51 7.92 11.19
C ASN A 41 3.92 7.95 10.58
N ASP A 42 4.70 6.91 10.78
CA ASP A 42 6.06 6.83 10.23
C ASP A 42 6.05 6.82 8.70
N MET A 43 5.15 6.06 8.10
CA MET A 43 5.02 5.99 6.64
C MET A 43 4.56 7.32 6.08
N PHE A 44 3.64 8.00 6.76
CA PHE A 44 3.16 9.32 6.36
C PHE A 44 4.31 10.35 6.34
N ILE A 45 5.15 10.34 7.36
CA ILE A 45 6.33 11.23 7.43
C ILE A 45 7.25 10.97 6.24
N THR A 46 7.55 9.70 5.96
CA THR A 46 8.39 9.31 4.83
C THR A 46 7.80 9.78 3.50
N LEU A 47 6.53 9.53 3.26
CA LEU A 47 5.86 9.92 2.02
C LEU A 47 5.78 11.44 1.86
N THR A 48 5.51 12.16 2.95
CA THR A 48 5.48 13.63 2.92
C THR A 48 6.84 14.20 2.53
N HIS A 49 7.91 13.62 3.09
CA HIS A 49 9.27 14.03 2.76
C HIS A 49 9.58 13.80 1.27
N GLU A 50 9.20 12.66 0.74
CA GLU A 50 9.40 12.32 -0.67
C GLU A 50 8.58 13.23 -1.60
N LEU A 51 7.34 13.57 -1.22
CA LEU A 51 6.52 14.48 -1.99
C LEU A 51 7.14 15.87 -2.10
N ARG A 52 7.70 16.37 -1.01
CA ARG A 52 8.39 17.67 -1.02
C ARG A 52 9.63 17.65 -1.89
N ALA A 53 10.38 16.54 -1.85
CA ALA A 53 11.57 16.37 -2.68
C ALA A 53 11.22 16.27 -4.16
N ARG A 54 10.11 15.62 -4.49
CA ARG A 54 9.65 15.48 -5.88
C ARG A 54 9.29 16.83 -6.50
N GLY A 55 8.59 17.67 -5.75
CA GLY A 55 8.00 18.89 -6.27
C GLY A 55 6.91 18.62 -7.31
N GLY A 56 5.95 19.50 -7.44
CA GLY A 56 4.89 19.39 -8.43
C GLY A 56 4.01 18.16 -8.28
N LYS A 57 3.24 17.88 -9.32
CA LYS A 57 2.32 16.75 -9.38
C LYS A 57 2.83 15.71 -10.36
N SER A 58 2.40 14.46 -10.17
CA SER A 58 2.65 13.37 -11.11
C SER A 58 1.32 12.81 -11.60
N ASN A 59 1.38 11.94 -12.60
CA ASN A 59 0.22 11.26 -13.12
C ASN A 59 0.55 9.78 -13.29
N THR A 60 -0.11 8.94 -12.50
CA THR A 60 0.10 7.50 -12.51
C THR A 60 -1.18 6.81 -12.92
N GLU A 61 -1.09 6.01 -13.97
CA GLU A 61 -2.15 5.10 -14.38
C GLU A 61 -1.74 3.68 -14.01
N VAL A 62 -2.60 2.98 -13.27
CA VAL A 62 -2.38 1.56 -12.96
C VAL A 62 -2.92 0.76 -14.14
N VAL A 63 -2.03 0.24 -14.98
CA VAL A 63 -2.41 -0.53 -16.17
C VAL A 63 -2.83 -1.92 -15.76
N THR A 64 -1.98 -2.61 -15.00
CA THR A 64 -2.30 -3.89 -14.38
C THR A 64 -1.76 -3.92 -12.97
N ILE A 65 -2.43 -4.61 -12.07
CA ILE A 65 -1.94 -4.87 -10.73
C ILE A 65 -2.47 -6.21 -10.24
N ASP A 66 -1.55 -7.06 -9.81
CA ASP A 66 -1.84 -8.32 -9.15
C ASP A 66 -1.37 -8.25 -7.72
N ALA A 67 -2.08 -8.93 -6.82
CA ALA A 67 -1.77 -8.92 -5.41
C ALA A 67 -1.81 -10.34 -4.86
N ASP A 68 -0.79 -10.69 -4.08
CA ASP A 68 -0.71 -11.97 -3.39
C ASP A 68 -0.50 -11.72 -1.90
N LEU A 69 -1.30 -12.40 -1.07
CA LEU A 69 -1.13 -12.35 0.37
C LEU A 69 -0.03 -13.34 0.77
N LEU A 70 1.09 -12.82 1.24
CA LEU A 70 2.23 -13.65 1.64
C LEU A 70 2.03 -14.26 3.03
N GLY A 71 1.38 -13.54 3.92
CA GLY A 71 1.09 -14.03 5.26
C GLY A 71 0.58 -12.93 6.17
N ILE A 72 0.09 -13.34 7.34
CA ILE A 72 -0.36 -12.44 8.39
C ILE A 72 0.31 -12.86 9.68
N GLU A 73 0.92 -11.90 10.35
CA GLU A 73 1.51 -12.07 11.66
C GLU A 73 0.70 -11.25 12.66
N SER A 74 0.52 -11.78 13.85
CA SER A 74 -0.20 -11.07 14.91
C SER A 74 0.70 -10.93 16.12
N THR A 75 0.75 -9.72 16.66
CA THR A 75 1.38 -9.41 17.93
C THR A 75 0.30 -9.14 18.97
N ALA A 76 0.70 -8.76 20.18
CA ALA A 76 -0.26 -8.36 21.21
C ALA A 76 -1.08 -7.12 20.81
N ASP A 77 -0.49 -6.25 19.99
CA ASP A 77 -1.05 -4.93 19.68
C ASP A 77 -1.66 -4.82 18.29
N GLU A 78 -1.15 -5.58 17.32
CA GLU A 78 -1.55 -5.41 15.94
C GLU A 78 -1.43 -6.67 15.09
N HIS A 79 -2.17 -6.67 13.98
CA HIS A 79 -2.01 -7.64 12.92
C HIS A 79 -1.18 -6.99 11.82
N ILE A 80 -0.25 -7.74 11.24
CA ILE A 80 0.59 -7.26 10.13
C ILE A 80 0.42 -8.22 8.97
N ALA A 81 -0.05 -7.70 7.84
CA ALA A 81 -0.21 -8.46 6.61
C ALA A 81 0.84 -8.03 5.60
N SER A 82 1.45 -8.99 4.92
CA SER A 82 2.38 -8.68 3.84
C SER A 82 1.73 -9.06 2.51
N VAL A 83 1.62 -8.09 1.62
CA VAL A 83 1.00 -8.25 0.31
C VAL A 83 2.04 -7.94 -0.75
N LYS A 84 2.24 -8.89 -1.67
CA LYS A 84 3.11 -8.67 -2.82
C LYS A 84 2.29 -8.13 -3.97
N PHE A 85 2.69 -6.98 -4.48
CA PHE A 85 2.09 -6.38 -5.67
C PHE A 85 3.04 -6.49 -6.85
N ASP A 86 2.51 -6.98 -7.96
CA ASP A 86 3.21 -7.03 -9.24
C ASP A 86 2.32 -6.41 -10.30
N GLY A 87 2.90 -5.60 -11.15
CA GLY A 87 2.08 -4.99 -12.18
C GLY A 87 2.83 -4.05 -13.09
N THR A 88 2.06 -3.28 -13.82
CA THR A 88 2.55 -2.30 -14.79
C THR A 88 1.84 -0.99 -14.52
N LEU A 89 2.63 0.06 -14.37
CA LEU A 89 2.14 1.42 -14.22
C LEU A 89 2.54 2.23 -15.45
N LYS A 90 1.81 3.30 -15.70
CA LYS A 90 2.23 4.34 -16.63
C LYS A 90 2.40 5.60 -15.82
N VAL A 91 3.64 6.04 -15.65
CA VAL A 91 4.01 7.18 -14.81
C VAL A 91 4.46 8.32 -15.70
N ASP A 92 3.71 9.41 -15.69
CA ASP A 92 3.99 10.58 -16.53
C ASP A 92 4.20 10.21 -18.01
N GLY A 93 3.42 9.26 -18.50
CA GLY A 93 3.45 8.77 -19.88
C GLY A 93 4.40 7.63 -20.15
N GLU A 94 5.20 7.21 -19.17
CA GLU A 94 6.18 6.13 -19.35
C GLU A 94 5.75 4.84 -18.63
N ILE A 95 5.96 3.72 -19.29
CA ILE A 95 5.64 2.40 -18.74
C ILE A 95 6.72 1.98 -17.75
N GLU A 96 6.28 1.58 -16.55
CA GLU A 96 7.16 1.04 -15.52
C GLU A 96 6.59 -0.26 -14.98
N ARG A 97 7.47 -1.24 -14.79
CA ARG A 97 7.11 -2.46 -14.07
C ARG A 97 7.30 -2.24 -12.58
N VAL A 98 6.34 -2.72 -11.79
CA VAL A 98 6.47 -2.67 -10.33
C VAL A 98 6.39 -4.06 -9.74
N SER A 99 7.23 -4.29 -8.74
CA SER A 99 7.21 -5.48 -7.91
C SER A 99 7.61 -5.05 -6.51
N GLU A 100 6.66 -5.12 -5.57
CA GLU A 100 6.91 -4.62 -4.23
C GLU A 100 6.07 -5.34 -3.20
N VAL A 101 6.53 -5.36 -1.96
CA VAL A 101 5.78 -5.89 -0.82
C VAL A 101 5.34 -4.72 0.04
N TRP A 102 4.04 -4.68 0.30
CA TRP A 102 3.46 -3.73 1.25
C TRP A 102 3.20 -4.43 2.57
N ASN A 103 3.64 -3.81 3.64
CA ASN A 103 3.30 -4.25 4.98
C ASN A 103 2.15 -3.39 5.48
N LEU A 104 1.02 -4.04 5.73
CA LEU A 104 -0.20 -3.39 6.21
C LEU A 104 -0.37 -3.74 7.68
N ALA A 105 -0.71 -2.77 8.50
CA ALA A 105 -0.91 -2.97 9.92
C ALA A 105 -2.34 -2.59 10.33
N LYS A 106 -2.90 -3.35 11.25
CA LYS A 106 -4.23 -3.09 11.80
C LYS A 106 -4.18 -3.33 13.31
N PRO A 107 -4.63 -2.35 14.12
CA PRO A 107 -4.70 -2.56 15.57
C PRO A 107 -5.62 -3.73 15.92
N VAL A 108 -5.22 -4.54 16.90
CA VAL A 108 -6.05 -5.64 17.40
C VAL A 108 -7.37 -5.12 17.98
N ARG A 109 -7.34 -3.93 18.57
CA ARG A 109 -8.49 -3.32 19.22
C ARG A 109 -9.52 -2.73 18.26
N GLY A 110 -9.27 -2.75 16.99
CA GLY A 110 -10.17 -2.21 15.97
C GLY A 110 -9.51 -1.10 15.15
N GLY A 111 -10.23 -0.66 14.14
CA GLY A 111 -9.72 0.27 13.14
C GLY A 111 -9.42 -0.44 11.83
N GLY A 112 -8.96 0.30 10.85
CA GLY A 112 -8.68 -0.23 9.52
C GLY A 112 -7.22 -0.59 9.32
N TRP A 113 -6.94 -1.22 8.20
CA TRP A 113 -5.58 -1.50 7.76
C TRP A 113 -4.94 -0.23 7.21
N VAL A 114 -3.69 0.01 7.60
CA VAL A 114 -2.90 1.14 7.09
C VAL A 114 -1.58 0.64 6.53
N LEU A 115 -1.06 1.36 5.55
CA LEU A 115 0.25 1.07 4.98
C LEU A 115 1.34 1.47 5.99
N ALA A 116 2.13 0.50 6.44
CA ALA A 116 3.18 0.71 7.42
C ALA A 116 4.60 0.59 6.83
N GLY A 117 4.73 0.00 5.65
CA GLY A 117 6.03 -0.10 4.99
C GLY A 117 5.91 -0.60 3.58
N ILE A 118 6.89 -0.26 2.76
CA ILE A 118 7.02 -0.72 1.37
C ILE A 118 8.43 -1.24 1.19
N GLN A 119 8.54 -2.43 0.60
CA GLN A 119 9.82 -3.02 0.22
C GLN A 119 9.82 -3.22 -1.28
N GLN A 120 10.74 -2.58 -1.98
CA GLN A 120 10.91 -2.77 -3.42
C GLN A 120 11.57 -4.12 -3.69
N LEU A 121 11.06 -4.81 -4.70
CA LEU A 121 11.66 -6.04 -5.20
C LEU A 121 12.23 -5.77 -6.59
N ASP A 122 13.32 -6.40 -6.88
CA ASP A 122 13.98 -6.21 -8.19
C ASP A 122 13.38 -7.10 -9.27
#